data_fe6855a2b8ae23ef88c29abacd7940be
#
_entry.id   fe6855a2b8ae23ef88c29abacd7940be
#
_cell.length_a   1.000
_cell.length_b   1.000
_cell.length_c   1.000
_cell.angle_alpha   90.00
_cell.angle_beta   90.00
_cell.angle_gamma   90.00
#
_symmetry.space_group_name_H-M   'P 1'
#
loop_
_entity.id
_entity.type
_entity.pdbx_description
1 polymer ?
#
loop_
_entity_poly.entity_id
_entity_poly.type
_entity_poly.pdbx_seq_one_letter_code
_entity_poly.pdbx_strand_id
1 'polypeptide(L)'
;MSVNSRTKGANFEREIGNLLVENLQLKNPVKRILEQTRTKELPDLTLGRWCIECKRYGDGSEPHPEWWAQVLQSSRQAESIPALVYKFNRKPIKVRILASVINNNITDQSVTLDLLWDDFIVILKTLFQKDIDIHESSVQV
;
A
#
# COMPACT_ATOMS: atom_id res chain seq x y z
N MET A 1 -6.21 -27.00 -9.49
CA MET A 1 -7.32 -26.20 -9.01
C MET A 1 -6.89 -24.83 -8.56
N SER A 2 -7.49 -23.84 -9.09
CA SER A 2 -7.11 -22.49 -8.76
C SER A 2 -7.74 -22.04 -7.45
N VAL A 3 -6.98 -21.31 -6.67
CA VAL A 3 -7.50 -20.65 -5.50
C VAL A 3 -8.41 -19.52 -5.96
N ASN A 4 -9.50 -19.32 -5.25
CA ASN A 4 -10.39 -18.21 -5.52
C ASN A 4 -9.58 -16.91 -5.40
N SER A 5 -9.48 -16.16 -6.50
CA SER A 5 -8.63 -14.96 -6.53
C SER A 5 -9.16 -13.87 -5.60
N ARG A 6 -10.46 -13.83 -5.35
CA ARG A 6 -11.05 -12.87 -4.42
C ARG A 6 -10.61 -13.17 -2.98
N THR A 7 -10.62 -14.46 -2.59
CA THR A 7 -10.15 -14.88 -1.27
C THR A 7 -8.66 -14.61 -1.12
N LYS A 8 -7.88 -14.91 -2.17
CA LYS A 8 -6.43 -14.68 -2.16
C LYS A 8 -6.12 -13.20 -1.97
N GLY A 9 -6.87 -12.32 -2.64
CA GLY A 9 -6.68 -10.89 -2.50
C GLY A 9 -7.02 -10.39 -1.12
N ALA A 10 -8.16 -10.82 -0.56
CA ALA A 10 -8.58 -10.40 0.78
C ALA A 10 -7.60 -10.88 1.84
N ASN A 11 -7.06 -12.10 1.68
CA ASN A 11 -6.08 -12.63 2.61
C ASN A 11 -4.78 -11.82 2.56
N PHE A 12 -4.38 -11.41 1.36
CA PHE A 12 -3.16 -10.61 1.21
C PHE A 12 -3.33 -9.22 1.84
N GLU A 13 -4.49 -8.58 1.63
CA GLU A 13 -4.76 -7.29 2.28
C GLU A 13 -4.67 -7.41 3.79
N ARG A 14 -5.23 -8.48 4.35
CA ARG A 14 -5.18 -8.71 5.78
C ARG A 14 -3.75 -8.96 6.25
N GLU A 15 -2.99 -9.72 5.48
CA GLU A 15 -1.58 -9.98 5.79
C GLU A 15 -0.78 -8.68 5.83
N ILE A 16 -0.96 -7.80 4.84
CA ILE A 16 -0.25 -6.54 4.77
C ILE A 16 -0.66 -5.63 5.92
N GLY A 17 -1.94 -5.56 6.24
CA GLY A 17 -2.41 -4.79 7.39
C GLY A 17 -1.76 -5.25 8.68
N ASN A 18 -1.69 -6.57 8.89
CA ASN A 18 -1.05 -7.13 10.08
C ASN A 18 0.44 -6.86 10.12
N LEU A 19 1.12 -6.94 8.97
CA LEU A 19 2.55 -6.64 8.89
C LEU A 19 2.83 -5.18 9.23
N LEU A 20 1.98 -4.25 8.79
CA LEU A 20 2.14 -2.85 9.15
C LEU A 20 2.03 -2.66 10.64
N VAL A 21 1.03 -3.26 11.26
CA VAL A 21 0.86 -3.16 12.71
C VAL A 21 2.08 -3.72 13.43
N GLU A 22 2.54 -4.88 13.02
CA GLU A 22 3.67 -5.54 13.68
C GLU A 22 4.98 -4.77 13.48
N ASN A 23 5.29 -4.41 12.24
CA ASN A 23 6.57 -3.81 11.92
C ASN A 23 6.68 -2.35 12.36
N LEU A 24 5.57 -1.64 12.43
CA LEU A 24 5.54 -0.25 12.89
C LEU A 24 5.14 -0.15 14.35
N GLN A 25 4.85 -1.27 15.00
CA GLN A 25 4.45 -1.34 16.40
C GLN A 25 3.24 -0.43 16.68
N LEU A 26 2.23 -0.56 15.83
CA LEU A 26 1.03 0.25 15.95
C LEU A 26 0.12 -0.30 17.05
N LYS A 27 -0.57 0.60 17.73
CA LYS A 27 -1.60 0.23 18.70
C LYS A 27 -2.93 -0.02 18.03
N ASN A 28 -3.19 0.66 16.92
CA ASN A 28 -4.44 0.56 16.22
C ASN A 28 -4.29 -0.27 14.96
N PRO A 29 -5.28 -1.11 14.63
CA PRO A 29 -5.18 -1.97 13.47
C PRO A 29 -5.25 -1.18 12.16
N VAL A 30 -4.65 -1.75 11.11
CA VAL A 30 -4.80 -1.27 9.74
C VAL A 30 -5.73 -2.24 9.05
N LYS A 31 -6.95 -1.79 8.77
CA LYS A 31 -8.00 -2.66 8.23
C LYS A 31 -8.37 -2.25 6.82
N ARG A 32 -8.86 -3.23 6.05
CA ARG A 32 -9.37 -2.93 4.72
C ARG A 32 -10.60 -2.05 4.84
N ILE A 33 -10.79 -1.21 3.82
CA ILE A 33 -11.93 -0.32 3.76
C ILE A 33 -13.12 -1.07 3.18
N LEU A 34 -14.14 -1.30 4.00
CA LEU A 34 -15.30 -2.08 3.58
C LEU A 34 -16.09 -1.38 2.49
N GLU A 35 -16.09 -0.07 2.49
CA GLU A 35 -16.82 0.72 1.49
C GLU A 35 -16.27 0.53 0.08
N GLN A 36 -15.05 -0.01 -0.05
CA GLN A 36 -14.51 -0.22 -1.39
C GLN A 36 -15.34 -1.23 -2.20
N THR A 37 -16.19 -2.00 -1.54
CA THR A 37 -17.10 -2.87 -2.27
C THR A 37 -18.15 -2.09 -3.05
N ARG A 38 -18.37 -0.84 -2.68
CA ARG A 38 -19.33 0.04 -3.33
C ARG A 38 -18.65 1.03 -4.27
N THR A 39 -17.41 1.39 -3.98
CA THR A 39 -16.69 2.42 -4.73
C THR A 39 -15.30 1.90 -5.05
N LYS A 40 -15.02 1.72 -6.34
CA LYS A 40 -13.76 1.16 -6.78
C LYS A 40 -12.59 2.14 -6.63
N GLU A 41 -12.89 3.41 -6.37
CA GLU A 41 -11.84 4.42 -6.21
C GLU A 41 -11.21 4.42 -4.83
N LEU A 42 -11.79 3.70 -3.87
CA LEU A 42 -11.22 3.65 -2.52
C LEU A 42 -10.04 2.68 -2.47
N PRO A 43 -8.98 3.03 -1.72
CA PRO A 43 -7.83 2.14 -1.58
C PRO A 43 -8.16 0.92 -0.72
N ASP A 44 -7.32 -0.11 -0.81
CA ASP A 44 -7.48 -1.29 0.01
C ASP A 44 -7.22 -0.99 1.48
N LEU A 45 -6.14 -0.25 1.76
CA LEU A 45 -5.74 0.10 3.12
C LEU A 45 -5.30 1.56 3.15
N THR A 46 -5.37 2.17 4.33
CA THR A 46 -4.81 3.51 4.53
C THR A 46 -3.93 3.54 5.77
N LEU A 47 -2.91 4.38 5.74
CA LEU A 47 -2.06 4.65 6.89
C LEU A 47 -1.73 6.13 6.86
N GLY A 48 -2.42 6.92 7.68
CA GLY A 48 -2.31 8.37 7.59
C GLY A 48 -2.69 8.83 6.18
N ARG A 49 -1.77 9.51 5.50
CA ARG A 49 -2.02 9.98 4.13
C ARG A 49 -1.73 8.92 3.07
N TRP A 50 -1.20 7.76 3.45
CA TRP A 50 -0.87 6.72 2.50
C TRP A 50 -2.12 5.99 2.02
N CYS A 51 -2.18 5.82 0.70
CA CYS A 51 -3.23 5.09 0.01
C CYS A 51 -2.58 3.82 -0.54
N ILE A 52 -2.91 2.68 0.07
CA ILE A 52 -2.19 1.43 -0.18
C ILE A 52 -3.09 0.44 -0.91
N GLU A 53 -2.67 0.07 -2.12
CA GLU A 53 -3.32 -0.99 -2.89
C GLU A 53 -2.49 -2.26 -2.74
N CYS A 54 -3.16 -3.38 -2.57
CA CYS A 54 -2.51 -4.67 -2.37
C CYS A 54 -2.89 -5.61 -3.52
N LYS A 55 -1.88 -6.18 -4.18
CA LYS A 55 -2.11 -7.10 -5.29
C LYS A 55 -1.29 -8.37 -5.12
N ARG A 56 -1.97 -9.50 -5.10
CA ARG A 56 -1.36 -10.82 -4.96
C ARG A 56 -1.55 -11.58 -6.28
N TYR A 57 -0.43 -11.90 -6.91
CA TYR A 57 -0.44 -12.51 -8.23
C TYR A 57 0.02 -13.96 -8.18
N GLY A 58 -0.13 -14.65 -9.32
CA GLY A 58 0.45 -15.96 -9.52
C GLY A 58 1.92 -15.83 -9.89
N ASP A 59 2.29 -16.43 -11.02
CA ASP A 59 3.69 -16.38 -11.47
C ASP A 59 3.95 -15.07 -12.17
N GLY A 60 5.21 -14.62 -12.10
CA GLY A 60 5.62 -13.38 -12.74
C GLY A 60 6.59 -12.61 -11.86
N SER A 61 6.87 -11.37 -12.25
CA SER A 61 7.80 -10.54 -11.51
C SER A 61 7.45 -9.06 -11.54
N GLU A 62 6.74 -8.61 -12.58
CA GLU A 62 6.44 -7.20 -12.75
C GLU A 62 4.94 -6.95 -12.66
N PRO A 63 4.51 -5.96 -11.85
CA PRO A 63 3.10 -5.64 -11.77
C PRO A 63 2.58 -5.07 -13.09
N HIS A 64 1.32 -5.33 -13.35
CA HIS A 64 0.66 -4.84 -14.55
C HIS A 64 0.57 -3.31 -14.48
N PRO A 65 0.88 -2.60 -15.57
CA PRO A 65 0.83 -1.12 -15.53
C PRO A 65 -0.52 -0.56 -15.13
N GLU A 66 -1.61 -1.25 -15.46
CA GLU A 66 -2.94 -0.77 -15.10
C GLU A 66 -3.15 -0.71 -13.59
N TRP A 67 -2.47 -1.57 -12.83
CA TRP A 67 -2.63 -1.59 -11.39
C TRP A 67 -1.98 -0.36 -10.76
N TRP A 68 -0.82 0.03 -11.28
CA TRP A 68 -0.18 1.26 -10.81
C TRP A 68 -1.02 2.47 -11.18
N ALA A 69 -1.55 2.49 -12.41
CA ALA A 69 -2.42 3.59 -12.84
C ALA A 69 -3.65 3.71 -11.93
N GLN A 70 -4.20 2.56 -11.51
CA GLN A 70 -5.36 2.54 -10.63
C GLN A 70 -5.05 3.16 -9.28
N VAL A 71 -3.90 2.82 -8.69
CA VAL A 71 -3.56 3.36 -7.39
C VAL A 71 -3.24 4.85 -7.47
N LEU A 72 -2.64 5.30 -8.59
CA LEU A 72 -2.41 6.72 -8.78
C LEU A 72 -3.72 7.49 -8.84
N GLN A 73 -4.72 6.94 -9.53
CA GLN A 73 -6.01 7.59 -9.63
C GLN A 73 -6.71 7.68 -8.29
N SER A 74 -6.68 6.58 -7.53
CA SER A 74 -7.28 6.56 -6.19
C SER A 74 -6.63 7.58 -5.27
N SER A 75 -5.31 7.68 -5.33
CA SER A 75 -4.59 8.59 -4.44
C SER A 75 -4.85 10.05 -4.81
N ARG A 76 -5.00 10.36 -6.10
CA ARG A 76 -5.30 11.73 -6.51
C ARG A 76 -6.66 12.17 -5.99
N GLN A 77 -7.65 11.30 -6.08
CA GLN A 77 -8.99 11.63 -5.63
C GLN A 77 -9.03 11.84 -4.12
N ALA A 78 -8.21 11.11 -3.38
CA ALA A 78 -8.16 11.20 -1.93
C ALA A 78 -7.09 12.15 -1.43
N GLU A 79 -6.32 12.80 -2.32
CA GLU A 79 -5.18 13.65 -1.99
C GLU A 79 -4.21 12.91 -1.08
N SER A 80 -3.89 11.68 -1.44
CA SER A 80 -3.09 10.76 -0.64
C SER A 80 -1.78 10.42 -1.33
N ILE A 81 -0.95 9.66 -0.62
CA ILE A 81 0.35 9.19 -1.13
C ILE A 81 0.17 7.77 -1.63
N PRO A 82 0.43 7.49 -2.91
CA PRO A 82 0.15 6.15 -3.45
C PRO A 82 1.24 5.14 -3.13
N ALA A 83 0.82 3.91 -2.85
CA ALA A 83 1.72 2.78 -2.71
C ALA A 83 1.03 1.54 -3.26
N LEU A 84 1.77 0.77 -4.05
CA LEU A 84 1.30 -0.51 -4.58
C LEU A 84 2.13 -1.62 -3.93
N VAL A 85 1.51 -2.37 -3.03
CA VAL A 85 2.15 -3.51 -2.38
C VAL A 85 1.77 -4.76 -3.17
N TYR A 86 2.77 -5.49 -3.65
CA TYR A 86 2.50 -6.63 -4.52
C TYR A 86 3.41 -7.81 -4.21
N LYS A 87 2.92 -9.00 -4.54
CA LYS A 87 3.67 -10.23 -4.35
C LYS A 87 3.32 -11.23 -5.46
N PHE A 88 4.36 -11.81 -6.05
CA PHE A 88 4.25 -12.93 -6.99
C PHE A 88 4.67 -14.22 -6.29
N ASN A 89 4.29 -15.34 -6.88
CA ASN A 89 4.67 -16.64 -6.32
C ASN A 89 6.19 -16.74 -6.21
N ARG A 90 6.65 -17.20 -5.05
CA ARG A 90 8.08 -17.43 -4.78
C ARG A 90 8.94 -16.17 -4.84
N LYS A 91 8.31 -15.00 -4.80
CA LYS A 91 9.01 -13.71 -4.81
C LYS A 91 8.70 -12.97 -3.51
N PRO A 92 9.57 -12.06 -3.09
CA PRO A 92 9.30 -11.29 -1.87
C PRO A 92 8.22 -10.25 -2.10
N ILE A 93 7.64 -9.77 -1.01
CA ILE A 93 6.72 -8.64 -1.04
C ILE A 93 7.51 -7.40 -1.43
N LYS A 94 7.00 -6.66 -2.41
CA LYS A 94 7.59 -5.40 -2.84
C LYS A 94 6.58 -4.29 -2.80
N VAL A 95 7.09 -3.05 -2.77
CA VAL A 95 6.25 -1.86 -2.70
C VAL A 95 6.73 -0.87 -3.74
N ARG A 96 5.81 -0.43 -4.61
CA ARG A 96 6.12 0.63 -5.58
C ARG A 96 5.59 1.95 -5.06
N ILE A 97 6.46 2.95 -5.06
CA ILE A 97 6.10 4.31 -4.65
C ILE A 97 6.63 5.30 -5.67
N LEU A 98 6.16 6.54 -5.59
CA LEU A 98 6.70 7.63 -6.39
C LEU A 98 8.04 8.08 -5.80
N ALA A 99 9.03 8.30 -6.66
CA ALA A 99 10.33 8.80 -6.19
C ALA A 99 10.19 10.18 -5.55
N SER A 100 9.22 10.97 -5.99
CA SER A 100 9.00 12.32 -5.47
C SER A 100 8.66 12.34 -3.99
N VAL A 101 8.15 11.23 -3.42
CA VAL A 101 7.85 11.21 -1.98
C VAL A 101 9.11 11.10 -1.13
N ILE A 102 10.20 10.62 -1.71
CA ILE A 102 11.49 10.54 -1.02
C ILE A 102 12.23 11.87 -1.15
N ASN A 103 12.16 12.49 -2.32
CA ASN A 103 12.86 13.74 -2.58
C ASN A 103 12.00 14.60 -3.49
N ASN A 104 11.45 15.69 -2.96
CA ASN A 104 10.53 16.51 -3.72
C ASN A 104 11.20 17.35 -4.82
N ASN A 105 12.54 17.29 -4.94
CA ASN A 105 13.22 17.84 -6.12
C ASN A 105 12.94 17.00 -7.36
N ILE A 106 12.50 15.75 -7.18
CA ILE A 106 12.08 14.92 -8.30
C ILE A 106 10.62 15.23 -8.57
N THR A 107 10.37 16.06 -9.59
CA THR A 107 9.01 16.48 -9.90
C THR A 107 8.32 15.60 -10.93
N ASP A 108 9.08 14.79 -11.64
CA ASP A 108 8.53 13.90 -12.67
C ASP A 108 7.80 12.72 -12.00
N GLN A 109 6.48 12.72 -12.11
CA GLN A 109 5.64 11.70 -11.47
C GLN A 109 5.68 10.34 -12.14
N SER A 110 6.43 10.20 -13.22
CA SER A 110 6.64 8.90 -13.86
C SER A 110 7.79 8.13 -13.23
N VAL A 111 8.61 8.78 -12.41
CA VAL A 111 9.74 8.12 -11.77
C VAL A 111 9.25 7.39 -10.53
N THR A 112 9.46 6.07 -10.50
CA THR A 112 8.99 5.22 -9.40
C THR A 112 10.15 4.42 -8.82
N LEU A 113 9.95 3.94 -7.60
CA LEU A 113 10.89 3.06 -6.92
C LEU A 113 10.15 1.80 -6.51
N ASP A 114 10.77 0.65 -6.76
CA ASP A 114 10.24 -0.62 -6.27
C ASP A 114 11.14 -1.09 -5.14
N LEU A 115 10.59 -1.17 -3.94
CA LEU A 115 11.33 -1.41 -2.70
C LEU A 115 10.99 -2.78 -2.14
N LEU A 116 11.92 -3.37 -1.43
CA LEU A 116 11.59 -4.52 -0.59
C LEU A 116 10.75 -4.03 0.59
N TRP A 117 9.96 -4.93 1.14
CA TRP A 117 9.08 -4.59 2.25
C TRP A 117 9.84 -3.95 3.43
N ASP A 118 10.96 -4.56 3.81
CA ASP A 118 11.73 -4.05 4.94
C ASP A 118 12.23 -2.63 4.69
N ASP A 119 12.62 -2.33 3.44
CA ASP A 119 13.09 -1.00 3.10
C ASP A 119 11.95 0.02 3.17
N PHE A 120 10.75 -0.38 2.74
CA PHE A 120 9.58 0.48 2.84
C PHE A 120 9.27 0.81 4.30
N ILE A 121 9.39 -0.18 5.18
CA ILE A 121 9.16 0.04 6.61
C ILE A 121 10.16 1.05 7.18
N VAL A 122 11.44 0.95 6.80
CA VAL A 122 12.45 1.91 7.23
C VAL A 122 12.09 3.32 6.77
N ILE A 123 11.64 3.46 5.53
CA ILE A 123 11.25 4.75 4.99
C ILE A 123 10.06 5.32 5.77
N LEU A 124 9.06 4.49 6.07
CA LEU A 124 7.91 4.96 6.84
C LEU A 124 8.33 5.48 8.22
N LYS A 125 9.19 4.74 8.91
CA LYS A 125 9.65 5.13 10.23
C LYS A 125 10.51 6.39 10.20
N THR A 126 11.32 6.55 9.16
CA THR A 126 12.29 7.63 9.08
C THR A 126 11.68 8.92 8.57
N LEU A 127 10.84 8.85 7.54
CA LEU A 127 10.34 10.03 6.84
C LEU A 127 8.86 10.29 7.07
N PHE A 128 8.11 9.31 7.55
CA PHE A 128 6.66 9.41 7.60
C PHE A 128 6.08 9.11 8.98
N GLN A 129 6.82 9.49 10.02
CA GLN A 129 6.32 9.35 11.38
C GLN A 129 5.00 10.10 11.57
N LYS A 130 4.84 11.21 10.87
CA LYS A 130 3.60 12.00 10.92
C LYS A 130 2.39 11.15 10.51
N ASP A 131 2.56 10.32 9.48
CA ASP A 131 1.46 9.48 9.03
C ASP A 131 1.14 8.38 10.01
N ILE A 132 2.16 7.85 10.66
CA ILE A 132 1.96 6.87 11.74
C ILE A 132 1.18 7.54 12.87
N ASP A 133 1.56 8.76 13.25
CA ASP A 133 0.87 9.50 14.31
C ASP A 133 -0.58 9.80 13.94
N ILE A 134 -0.83 10.18 12.68
CA ILE A 134 -2.20 10.41 12.21
C ILE A 134 -3.02 9.14 12.35
N HIS A 135 -2.46 8.00 11.96
CA HIS A 135 -3.17 6.73 12.06
C HIS A 135 -3.49 6.40 13.51
N GLU A 136 -2.53 6.60 14.41
CA GLU A 136 -2.72 6.24 15.80
C GLU A 136 -3.74 7.13 16.51
N SER A 137 -3.89 8.38 16.07
CA SER A 137 -4.84 9.29 16.70
C SER A 137 -6.23 9.24 16.08
N SER A 138 -6.33 8.90 14.79
CA SER A 138 -7.60 8.99 14.07
C SER A 138 -8.56 7.85 14.38
N VAL A 139 -8.09 6.79 15.00
CA VAL A 139 -8.91 5.61 15.29
C VAL A 139 -9.54 5.68 16.67
N GLN A 140 -9.40 6.79 17.33
CA GLN A 140 -9.84 6.98 18.71
C GLN A 140 -11.31 7.19 18.80
N VAL A 141 -12.17 6.83 18.24
CA VAL A 141 -13.58 7.18 18.39
C VAL A 141 -14.39 6.12 19.10
#